data_3951cf2e6c4ba2fd1d689bf2878a0014
#
_entry.id   3951cf2e6c4ba2fd1d689bf2878a0014
#
_cell.length_a   1.000
_cell.length_b   1.000
_cell.length_c   1.000
_cell.angle_alpha   90.00
_cell.angle_beta   90.00
_cell.angle_gamma   90.00
#
_symmetry.space_group_name_H-M   'P 1'
#
loop_
_entity.id
_entity.type
_entity.pdbx_description
1 polymer ?
#
loop_
_entity_poly.entity_id
_entity_poly.type
_entity_poly.pdbx_seq_one_letter_code
_entity_poly.pdbx_strand_id
1 'polypeptide(L)'
;MKFALETELSTAGIKTHDVIARCKTLESLREKIDRKRYDQPLEQAEDLAGVRVVTLFLSDLPRVEELVRRHLDVLSEEDTIEADEPAVFGYMSKHYVGTLAARYAGPRYDDLEGLKVEIQLRTILMDAWASVSHHLAYKSDSSIPRELRRQFSALSGLFYVADLQFEALFAGSTLVQHQASAALEAGGSTAEVDLNLDTLAAWLRDRFPDRAHSDREQVARLVEQLKQVGYTTLGEIESLVQQAAPVFDHRERGRDQAYSDVGAVRVSVALVNPQFDALRLKKVLDDMKQRDEPRSGG
;
A
#
# COMPACT_ATOMS: atom_id res chain seq x y z
N MET A 1 -7.61 -12.60 -14.72
CA MET A 1 -8.07 -11.89 -13.51
C MET A 1 -6.94 -11.16 -12.79
N LYS A 2 -5.88 -11.83 -12.27
CA LYS A 2 -4.77 -11.16 -11.54
C LYS A 2 -4.25 -9.91 -12.28
N PHE A 3 -3.78 -10.05 -13.52
CA PHE A 3 -3.24 -8.93 -14.30
C PHE A 3 -4.23 -7.77 -14.47
N ALA A 4 -5.52 -8.05 -14.68
CA ALA A 4 -6.54 -7.01 -14.81
C ALA A 4 -6.72 -6.22 -13.51
N LEU A 5 -6.76 -6.92 -12.37
CA LEU A 5 -6.85 -6.28 -11.05
C LEU A 5 -5.59 -5.46 -10.73
N GLU A 6 -4.38 -6.00 -10.95
CA GLU A 6 -3.12 -5.26 -10.73
C GLU A 6 -3.07 -3.96 -11.53
N THR A 7 -3.49 -4.01 -12.79
CA THR A 7 -3.52 -2.81 -13.65
C THR A 7 -4.49 -1.77 -13.13
N GLU A 8 -5.71 -2.16 -12.76
CA GLU A 8 -6.70 -1.21 -12.26
C GLU A 8 -6.37 -0.69 -10.85
N LEU A 9 -5.85 -1.53 -9.96
CA LEU A 9 -5.37 -1.11 -8.66
C LEU A 9 -4.28 -0.03 -8.77
N SER A 10 -3.32 -0.25 -9.68
CA SER A 10 -2.28 0.75 -9.97
C SER A 10 -2.88 2.05 -10.53
N THR A 11 -3.81 1.95 -11.48
CA THR A 11 -4.48 3.11 -12.08
C THR A 11 -5.31 3.89 -11.07
N ALA A 12 -5.98 3.19 -10.15
CA ALA A 12 -6.76 3.79 -9.06
C ALA A 12 -5.90 4.34 -7.91
N GLY A 13 -4.58 4.18 -7.97
CA GLY A 13 -3.66 4.61 -6.93
C GLY A 13 -3.82 3.83 -5.62
N ILE A 14 -4.38 2.62 -5.66
CA ILE A 14 -4.54 1.75 -4.50
C ILE A 14 -3.25 0.95 -4.32
N LYS A 15 -2.55 1.19 -3.21
CA LYS A 15 -1.35 0.44 -2.86
C LYS A 15 -1.74 -0.88 -2.22
N THR A 16 -1.32 -1.97 -2.85
CA THR A 16 -1.49 -3.32 -2.31
C THR A 16 -0.16 -3.87 -1.80
N HIS A 17 -0.23 -4.73 -0.80
CA HIS A 17 0.92 -5.52 -0.36
C HIS A 17 1.23 -6.60 -1.40
N ASP A 18 0.20 -7.32 -1.84
CA ASP A 18 0.35 -8.38 -2.83
C ASP A 18 -0.98 -8.65 -3.57
N VAL A 19 -0.87 -9.22 -4.78
CA VAL A 19 -1.98 -9.79 -5.54
C VAL A 19 -1.57 -11.19 -5.99
N ILE A 20 -2.12 -12.20 -5.35
CA ILE A 20 -1.72 -13.61 -5.52
C ILE A 20 -2.81 -14.36 -6.30
N ALA A 21 -2.44 -15.01 -7.40
CA ALA A 21 -3.33 -15.94 -8.09
C ALA A 21 -2.90 -17.38 -7.81
N ARG A 22 -3.86 -18.25 -7.60
CA ARG A 22 -3.64 -19.69 -7.40
C ARG A 22 -4.67 -20.53 -8.13
N CYS A 23 -4.26 -21.69 -8.59
CA CYS A 23 -5.17 -22.78 -8.94
C CYS A 23 -5.13 -23.83 -7.85
N LYS A 24 -6.27 -24.39 -7.51
CA LYS A 24 -6.37 -25.48 -6.54
C LYS A 24 -5.67 -26.74 -7.08
N THR A 25 -4.84 -27.36 -6.26
CA THR A 25 -4.20 -28.61 -6.64
C THR A 25 -5.23 -29.77 -6.74
N LEU A 26 -4.94 -30.75 -7.57
CA LEU A 26 -5.80 -31.94 -7.69
C LEU A 26 -5.98 -32.67 -6.36
N GLU A 27 -4.96 -32.70 -5.53
CA GLU A 27 -5.03 -33.31 -4.19
C GLU A 27 -6.01 -32.55 -3.30
N SER A 28 -5.88 -31.21 -3.20
CA SER A 28 -6.78 -30.37 -2.43
C SER A 28 -8.23 -30.41 -2.96
N LEU A 29 -8.39 -30.57 -4.27
CA LEU A 29 -9.73 -30.75 -4.87
C LEU A 29 -10.34 -32.09 -4.46
N ARG A 30 -9.58 -33.19 -4.52
CA ARG A 30 -10.06 -34.52 -4.08
C ARG A 30 -10.48 -34.50 -2.62
N GLU A 31 -9.64 -33.95 -1.74
CA GLU A 31 -9.99 -33.80 -0.32
C GLU A 31 -11.28 -32.99 -0.11
N LYS A 32 -11.49 -31.92 -0.91
CA LYS A 32 -12.72 -31.13 -0.83
C LYS A 32 -13.93 -31.90 -1.32
N ILE A 33 -13.81 -32.65 -2.40
CA ILE A 33 -14.87 -33.52 -2.95
C ILE A 33 -15.32 -34.53 -1.88
N ASP A 34 -14.39 -35.24 -1.26
CA ASP A 34 -14.66 -36.24 -0.23
C ASP A 34 -15.35 -35.63 1.00
N ARG A 35 -14.84 -34.47 1.46
CA ARG A 35 -15.40 -33.78 2.62
C ARG A 35 -16.80 -33.21 2.38
N LYS A 36 -17.01 -32.59 1.21
CA LYS A 36 -18.27 -31.92 0.85
C LYS A 36 -19.24 -32.85 0.14
N ARG A 37 -18.79 -34.06 -0.26
CA ARG A 37 -19.56 -35.04 -1.00
C ARG A 37 -20.18 -34.47 -2.28
N TYR A 38 -19.35 -33.83 -3.10
CA TYR A 38 -19.80 -33.25 -4.36
C TYR A 38 -20.17 -34.33 -5.37
N ASP A 39 -21.40 -34.24 -5.97
CA ASP A 39 -21.84 -35.08 -7.04
C ASP A 39 -21.32 -34.63 -8.41
N GLN A 40 -21.18 -33.31 -8.59
CA GLN A 40 -20.66 -32.68 -9.79
C GLN A 40 -19.51 -31.72 -9.39
N PRO A 41 -18.29 -32.23 -9.11
CA PRO A 41 -17.23 -31.48 -8.49
C PRO A 41 -16.81 -30.24 -9.24
N LEU A 42 -16.75 -30.26 -10.58
CA LEU A 42 -16.31 -29.11 -11.37
C LEU A 42 -17.32 -27.96 -11.40
N GLU A 43 -18.62 -28.29 -11.23
CA GLU A 43 -19.68 -27.28 -11.17
C GLU A 43 -19.89 -26.74 -9.76
N GLN A 44 -19.68 -27.60 -8.75
CA GLN A 44 -19.92 -27.26 -7.34
C GLN A 44 -18.71 -26.63 -6.64
N ALA A 45 -17.49 -26.87 -7.15
CA ALA A 45 -16.31 -26.28 -6.59
C ALA A 45 -16.15 -24.83 -7.08
N GLU A 46 -16.26 -23.87 -6.16
CA GLU A 46 -16.24 -22.43 -6.45
C GLU A 46 -14.84 -21.83 -6.39
N ASP A 47 -13.85 -22.55 -5.86
CA ASP A 47 -12.49 -22.09 -5.57
C ASP A 47 -11.41 -22.84 -6.36
N LEU A 48 -11.75 -23.31 -7.58
CA LEU A 48 -10.78 -23.96 -8.48
C LEU A 48 -9.69 -22.99 -8.92
N ALA A 49 -10.07 -21.76 -9.22
CA ALA A 49 -9.18 -20.63 -9.44
C ALA A 49 -9.45 -19.58 -8.37
N GLY A 50 -8.40 -18.98 -7.82
CA GLY A 50 -8.53 -17.97 -6.80
C GLY A 50 -7.56 -16.80 -7.03
N VAL A 51 -7.99 -15.59 -6.69
CA VAL A 51 -7.14 -14.41 -6.61
C VAL A 51 -7.30 -13.82 -5.22
N ARG A 52 -6.19 -13.54 -4.54
CA ARG A 52 -6.17 -12.82 -3.28
C ARG A 52 -5.57 -11.45 -3.49
N VAL A 53 -6.28 -10.41 -3.04
CA VAL A 53 -5.79 -9.04 -3.00
C VAL A 53 -5.55 -8.67 -1.54
N VAL A 54 -4.32 -8.29 -1.22
CA VAL A 54 -3.92 -7.89 0.13
C VAL A 54 -3.65 -6.40 0.14
N THR A 55 -4.52 -5.64 0.81
CA THR A 55 -4.39 -4.18 0.98
C THR A 55 -3.58 -3.83 2.22
N LEU A 56 -3.16 -2.57 2.33
CA LEU A 56 -2.48 -2.07 3.53
C LEU A 56 -3.48 -1.60 4.59
N PHE A 57 -4.62 -1.03 4.18
CA PHE A 57 -5.58 -0.38 5.05
C PHE A 57 -7.01 -0.87 4.80
N LEU A 58 -7.85 -0.76 5.84
CA LEU A 58 -9.25 -1.13 5.78
C LEU A 58 -10.03 -0.29 4.77
N SER A 59 -9.75 1.02 4.69
CA SER A 59 -10.39 1.96 3.77
C SER A 59 -10.17 1.65 2.29
N ASP A 60 -9.17 0.84 1.95
CA ASP A 60 -8.94 0.40 0.58
C ASP A 60 -9.87 -0.77 0.18
N LEU A 61 -10.38 -1.56 1.13
CA LEU A 61 -11.22 -2.73 0.83
C LEU A 61 -12.47 -2.39 0.01
N PRO A 62 -13.29 -1.37 0.36
CA PRO A 62 -14.46 -0.99 -0.44
C PRO A 62 -14.07 -0.55 -1.86
N ARG A 63 -12.95 0.14 -2.02
CA ARG A 63 -12.45 0.57 -3.33
C ARG A 63 -12.04 -0.60 -4.21
N VAL A 64 -11.38 -1.61 -3.61
CA VAL A 64 -11.02 -2.85 -4.30
C VAL A 64 -12.26 -3.67 -4.64
N GLU A 65 -13.27 -3.70 -3.76
CA GLU A 65 -14.56 -4.34 -4.02
C GLU A 65 -15.23 -3.78 -5.28
N GLU A 66 -15.26 -2.46 -5.45
CA GLU A 66 -15.80 -1.84 -6.67
C GLU A 66 -15.05 -2.30 -7.92
N LEU A 67 -13.72 -2.47 -7.84
CA LEU A 67 -12.94 -3.01 -8.94
C LEU A 67 -13.29 -4.46 -9.22
N VAL A 68 -13.42 -5.29 -8.18
CA VAL A 68 -13.83 -6.70 -8.33
C VAL A 68 -15.18 -6.80 -9.02
N ARG A 69 -16.19 -6.04 -8.59
CA ARG A 69 -17.54 -6.02 -9.19
C ARG A 69 -17.55 -5.54 -10.64
N ARG A 70 -16.57 -4.78 -11.08
CA ARG A 70 -16.42 -4.41 -12.49
C ARG A 70 -15.87 -5.54 -13.36
N HIS A 71 -15.11 -6.47 -12.77
CA HIS A 71 -14.45 -7.56 -13.49
C HIS A 71 -15.17 -8.89 -13.37
N LEU A 72 -16.09 -9.01 -12.43
CA LEU A 72 -16.75 -10.26 -12.05
C LEU A 72 -18.27 -10.11 -12.06
N ASP A 73 -18.96 -11.03 -12.71
CA ASP A 73 -20.37 -11.24 -12.50
C ASP A 73 -20.50 -12.08 -11.23
N VAL A 74 -20.77 -11.40 -10.10
CA VAL A 74 -20.75 -11.99 -8.76
C VAL A 74 -21.93 -12.93 -8.58
N LEU A 75 -21.67 -14.18 -8.23
CA LEU A 75 -22.65 -15.23 -7.97
C LEU A 75 -22.92 -15.40 -6.47
N SER A 76 -21.86 -15.28 -5.65
CA SER A 76 -21.98 -15.29 -4.19
C SER A 76 -20.97 -14.37 -3.55
N GLU A 77 -21.32 -13.89 -2.36
CA GLU A 77 -20.51 -12.99 -1.54
C GLU A 77 -20.58 -13.46 -0.09
N GLU A 78 -19.43 -13.46 0.57
CA GLU A 78 -19.30 -13.72 2.01
C GLU A 78 -18.43 -12.62 2.63
N ASP A 79 -19.01 -11.89 3.58
CA ASP A 79 -18.33 -10.86 4.35
C ASP A 79 -18.26 -11.28 5.82
N THR A 80 -17.05 -11.63 6.27
CA THR A 80 -16.83 -12.00 7.68
C THR A 80 -16.25 -10.85 8.50
N ILE A 81 -16.01 -9.67 7.87
CA ILE A 81 -15.51 -8.46 8.54
C ILE A 81 -16.66 -7.75 9.26
N GLU A 82 -17.82 -7.65 8.62
CA GLU A 82 -19.03 -6.97 9.09
C GLU A 82 -20.07 -7.90 9.70
N ALA A 83 -19.74 -9.18 9.92
CA ALA A 83 -20.68 -10.12 10.48
C ALA A 83 -21.11 -9.73 11.91
N ASP A 84 -22.43 -9.63 12.13
CA ASP A 84 -23.07 -9.18 13.38
C ASP A 84 -22.89 -10.10 14.59
N GLU A 85 -22.24 -11.26 14.47
CA GLU A 85 -22.02 -12.17 15.57
C GLU A 85 -20.67 -11.94 16.27
N PRO A 86 -20.66 -11.25 17.44
CA PRO A 86 -19.43 -10.95 18.16
C PRO A 86 -18.76 -12.17 18.83
N ALA A 87 -19.33 -13.34 18.68
CA ALA A 87 -18.91 -14.51 19.43
C ALA A 87 -17.73 -15.30 18.82
N VAL A 88 -17.39 -15.08 17.57
CA VAL A 88 -16.28 -15.78 16.92
C VAL A 88 -15.38 -14.74 16.25
N PHE A 89 -14.42 -14.20 17.00
CA PHE A 89 -13.25 -13.57 16.38
C PHE A 89 -12.53 -14.62 15.56
N GLY A 90 -13.09 -14.89 14.40
CA GLY A 90 -12.62 -15.86 13.43
C GLY A 90 -11.89 -15.17 12.30
N TYR A 91 -11.93 -15.78 11.23
CA TYR A 91 -11.35 -15.44 9.97
C TYR A 91 -12.00 -14.17 9.36
N MET A 92 -11.30 -13.05 9.36
CA MET A 92 -11.78 -11.82 8.73
C MET A 92 -11.35 -11.77 7.27
N SER A 93 -12.30 -11.68 6.34
CA SER A 93 -12.06 -11.51 4.91
C SER A 93 -13.37 -11.28 4.17
N LYS A 94 -13.29 -10.67 2.99
CA LYS A 94 -14.41 -10.64 2.03
C LYS A 94 -14.10 -11.59 0.89
N HIS A 95 -15.06 -12.46 0.56
CA HIS A 95 -14.95 -13.44 -0.52
C HIS A 95 -16.02 -13.17 -1.56
N TYR A 96 -15.61 -13.18 -2.81
CA TYR A 96 -16.47 -13.04 -3.98
C TYR A 96 -16.26 -14.24 -4.88
N VAL A 97 -17.32 -14.94 -5.20
CA VAL A 97 -17.30 -15.99 -6.23
C VAL A 97 -18.12 -15.54 -7.41
N GLY A 98 -17.58 -15.67 -8.59
CA GLY A 98 -18.26 -15.26 -9.81
C GLY A 98 -17.57 -15.78 -11.06
N THR A 99 -18.10 -15.37 -12.20
CA THR A 99 -17.54 -15.62 -13.52
C THR A 99 -16.97 -14.32 -14.09
N LEU A 100 -16.14 -14.39 -15.14
CA LEU A 100 -15.67 -13.19 -15.81
C LEU A 100 -16.86 -12.38 -16.34
N ALA A 101 -16.85 -11.07 -16.08
CA ALA A 101 -17.90 -10.18 -16.56
C ALA A 101 -18.00 -10.20 -18.10
N ALA A 102 -19.21 -10.00 -18.64
CA ALA A 102 -19.51 -10.09 -20.06
C ALA A 102 -18.64 -9.24 -20.99
N ARG A 103 -17.95 -8.22 -20.46
CA ARG A 103 -16.98 -7.42 -21.21
C ARG A 103 -15.73 -8.20 -21.64
N TYR A 104 -15.45 -9.35 -21.04
CA TYR A 104 -14.38 -10.25 -21.41
C TYR A 104 -14.87 -11.23 -22.46
N ALA A 105 -14.83 -10.83 -23.73
CA ALA A 105 -15.23 -11.64 -24.86
C ALA A 105 -14.09 -11.73 -25.88
N GLY A 106 -14.18 -12.74 -26.77
CA GLY A 106 -13.25 -12.97 -27.86
C GLY A 106 -12.24 -14.10 -27.58
N PRO A 107 -11.41 -14.47 -28.57
CA PRO A 107 -10.63 -15.71 -28.60
C PRO A 107 -9.74 -15.96 -27.38
N ARG A 108 -9.40 -14.93 -26.62
CA ARG A 108 -8.61 -15.06 -25.39
C ARG A 108 -9.43 -15.53 -24.19
N TYR A 109 -10.73 -15.27 -24.20
CA TYR A 109 -11.61 -15.43 -23.04
C TYR A 109 -12.72 -16.46 -23.26
N ASP A 110 -13.00 -16.84 -24.51
CA ASP A 110 -14.11 -17.72 -24.87
C ASP A 110 -14.02 -19.09 -24.14
N ASP A 111 -12.80 -19.64 -24.00
CA ASP A 111 -12.57 -20.89 -23.26
C ASP A 111 -12.67 -20.73 -21.74
N LEU A 112 -12.82 -19.50 -21.23
CA LEU A 112 -12.96 -19.20 -19.80
C LEU A 112 -14.39 -18.85 -19.41
N GLU A 113 -15.33 -18.86 -20.37
CA GLU A 113 -16.74 -18.57 -20.13
C GLU A 113 -17.33 -19.58 -19.13
N GLY A 114 -18.04 -19.06 -18.13
CA GLY A 114 -18.66 -19.86 -17.08
C GLY A 114 -17.72 -20.44 -16.03
N LEU A 115 -16.39 -20.30 -16.18
CA LEU A 115 -15.46 -20.73 -15.13
C LEU A 115 -15.54 -19.80 -13.92
N LYS A 116 -15.80 -20.43 -12.75
CA LYS A 116 -15.85 -19.72 -11.49
C LYS A 116 -14.46 -19.36 -10.98
N VAL A 117 -14.34 -18.17 -10.44
CA VAL A 117 -13.14 -17.68 -9.73
C VAL A 117 -13.54 -17.11 -8.38
N GLU A 118 -12.80 -17.47 -7.34
CA GLU A 118 -12.90 -16.87 -6.01
C GLU A 118 -11.94 -15.69 -5.90
N ILE A 119 -12.42 -14.53 -5.45
CA ILE A 119 -11.59 -13.37 -5.12
C ILE A 119 -11.69 -13.12 -3.63
N GLN A 120 -10.53 -13.09 -2.95
CA GLN A 120 -10.42 -12.86 -1.51
C GLN A 120 -9.80 -11.49 -1.29
N LEU A 121 -10.48 -10.63 -0.52
CA LEU A 121 -9.99 -9.32 -0.11
C LEU A 121 -9.63 -9.34 1.37
N ARG A 122 -8.42 -8.89 1.69
CA ARG A 122 -7.88 -8.86 3.05
C ARG A 122 -6.95 -7.67 3.23
N THR A 123 -6.82 -7.20 4.47
CA THR A 123 -5.65 -6.42 4.86
C THR A 123 -4.44 -7.34 5.08
N ILE A 124 -3.26 -6.76 5.21
CA ILE A 124 -2.04 -7.50 5.53
C ILE A 124 -2.16 -8.26 6.87
N LEU A 125 -2.83 -7.67 7.86
CA LEU A 125 -3.04 -8.32 9.16
C LEU A 125 -4.06 -9.45 9.09
N MET A 126 -5.14 -9.28 8.32
CA MET A 126 -6.10 -10.34 8.04
C MET A 126 -5.43 -11.52 7.32
N ASP A 127 -4.55 -11.25 6.36
CA ASP A 127 -3.85 -12.30 5.63
C ASP A 127 -2.81 -13.02 6.50
N ALA A 128 -2.08 -12.29 7.34
CA ALA A 128 -1.17 -12.86 8.31
C ALA A 128 -1.90 -13.76 9.31
N TRP A 129 -3.04 -13.29 9.87
CA TRP A 129 -3.88 -14.08 10.75
C TRP A 129 -4.40 -15.34 10.06
N ALA A 130 -4.94 -15.21 8.85
CA ALA A 130 -5.46 -16.34 8.09
C ALA A 130 -4.39 -17.40 7.80
N SER A 131 -3.17 -16.97 7.50
CA SER A 131 -2.06 -17.87 7.22
C SER A 131 -1.64 -18.65 8.48
N VAL A 132 -1.53 -17.98 9.62
CA VAL A 132 -1.17 -18.60 10.89
C VAL A 132 -2.30 -19.50 11.41
N SER A 133 -3.55 -19.01 11.37
CA SER A 133 -4.70 -19.76 11.83
C SER A 133 -4.91 -21.04 11.03
N HIS A 134 -4.75 -20.98 9.70
CA HIS A 134 -4.82 -22.15 8.85
C HIS A 134 -3.75 -23.21 9.18
N HIS A 135 -2.55 -22.76 9.56
CA HIS A 135 -1.46 -23.65 9.97
C HIS A 135 -1.73 -24.30 11.34
N LEU A 136 -2.26 -23.54 12.29
CA LEU A 136 -2.54 -24.03 13.66
C LEU A 136 -3.83 -24.86 13.73
N ALA A 137 -4.86 -24.46 12.99
CA ALA A 137 -6.18 -25.12 12.97
C ALA A 137 -6.35 -26.09 11.80
N TYR A 138 -5.25 -26.76 11.39
CA TYR A 138 -5.25 -27.64 10.22
C TYR A 138 -6.44 -28.62 10.20
N LYS A 139 -7.42 -28.32 9.32
CA LYS A 139 -8.62 -29.12 8.98
C LYS A 139 -9.82 -29.13 9.94
N SER A 140 -9.76 -28.61 11.17
CA SER A 140 -10.97 -28.42 12.00
C SER A 140 -10.72 -27.49 13.20
N ASP A 141 -11.74 -26.74 13.65
CA ASP A 141 -11.71 -25.99 14.93
C ASP A 141 -11.45 -26.86 16.14
N SER A 142 -11.68 -28.18 16.01
CA SER A 142 -11.38 -29.16 17.04
C SER A 142 -9.88 -29.45 17.19
N SER A 143 -9.03 -29.03 16.27
CA SER A 143 -7.58 -29.23 16.34
C SER A 143 -6.88 -28.26 17.29
N ILE A 144 -7.50 -27.13 17.64
CA ILE A 144 -6.97 -26.23 18.67
C ILE A 144 -7.36 -26.75 20.04
N PRO A 145 -6.39 -27.05 20.95
CA PRO A 145 -6.66 -27.45 22.32
C PRO A 145 -7.59 -26.45 23.01
N ARG A 146 -8.53 -26.97 23.79
CA ARG A 146 -9.59 -26.16 24.43
C ARG A 146 -9.02 -25.03 25.29
N GLU A 147 -7.89 -25.29 25.91
CA GLU A 147 -7.15 -24.35 26.77
C GLU A 147 -6.58 -23.17 25.98
N LEU A 148 -6.25 -23.35 24.69
CA LEU A 148 -5.64 -22.35 23.83
C LEU A 148 -6.67 -21.56 23.00
N ARG A 149 -7.92 -22.00 22.91
CA ARG A 149 -8.96 -21.34 22.11
C ARG A 149 -9.19 -19.89 22.52
N ARG A 150 -9.17 -19.61 23.85
CA ARG A 150 -9.32 -18.23 24.34
C ARG A 150 -8.18 -17.33 23.89
N GLN A 151 -6.93 -17.84 23.92
CA GLN A 151 -5.76 -17.10 23.46
C GLN A 151 -5.82 -16.87 21.94
N PHE A 152 -6.26 -17.88 21.21
CA PHE A 152 -6.44 -17.80 19.76
C PHE A 152 -7.47 -16.73 19.36
N SER A 153 -8.64 -16.71 20.01
CA SER A 153 -9.66 -15.66 19.80
C SER A 153 -9.16 -14.27 20.22
N ALA A 154 -8.41 -14.18 21.34
CA ALA A 154 -7.83 -12.92 21.79
C ALA A 154 -6.82 -12.35 20.78
N LEU A 155 -6.01 -13.20 20.14
CA LEU A 155 -5.08 -12.79 19.08
C LEU A 155 -5.84 -12.27 17.85
N SER A 156 -6.94 -12.90 17.45
CA SER A 156 -7.76 -12.40 16.35
C SER A 156 -8.29 -10.99 16.65
N GLY A 157 -8.80 -10.77 17.87
CA GLY A 157 -9.21 -9.44 18.31
C GLY A 157 -8.08 -8.41 18.33
N LEU A 158 -6.86 -8.83 18.68
CA LEU A 158 -5.69 -7.95 18.65
C LEU A 158 -5.33 -7.52 17.22
N PHE A 159 -5.38 -8.44 16.25
CA PHE A 159 -5.16 -8.11 14.83
C PHE A 159 -6.21 -7.13 14.31
N TYR A 160 -7.48 -7.34 14.68
CA TYR A 160 -8.57 -6.40 14.35
C TYR A 160 -8.31 -5.00 14.91
N VAL A 161 -7.97 -4.89 16.19
CA VAL A 161 -7.64 -3.59 16.82
C VAL A 161 -6.42 -2.96 16.14
N ALA A 162 -5.41 -3.75 15.78
CA ALA A 162 -4.23 -3.24 15.09
C ALA A 162 -4.57 -2.68 13.69
N ASP A 163 -5.46 -3.35 12.93
CA ASP A 163 -5.97 -2.82 11.65
C ASP A 163 -6.67 -1.46 11.83
N LEU A 164 -7.52 -1.34 12.85
CA LEU A 164 -8.19 -0.07 13.16
C LEU A 164 -7.18 1.04 13.54
N GLN A 165 -6.11 0.70 14.27
CA GLN A 165 -5.07 1.67 14.64
C GLN A 165 -4.25 2.11 13.42
N PHE A 166 -3.90 1.20 12.53
CA PHE A 166 -3.23 1.56 11.26
C PHE A 166 -4.11 2.43 10.38
N GLU A 167 -5.40 2.14 10.30
CA GLU A 167 -6.37 2.99 9.60
C GLU A 167 -6.43 4.40 10.21
N ALA A 168 -6.51 4.51 11.53
CA ALA A 168 -6.55 5.80 12.23
C ALA A 168 -5.26 6.62 11.99
N LEU A 169 -4.09 5.98 12.01
CA LEU A 169 -2.81 6.62 11.70
C LEU A 169 -2.76 7.10 10.25
N PHE A 170 -3.23 6.28 9.31
CA PHE A 170 -3.29 6.65 7.90
C PHE A 170 -4.24 7.83 7.65
N ALA A 171 -5.45 7.78 8.22
CA ALA A 171 -6.43 8.85 8.12
C ALA A 171 -5.91 10.16 8.75
N GLY A 172 -5.24 10.08 9.91
CA GLY A 172 -4.61 11.22 10.56
C GLY A 172 -3.51 11.85 9.69
N SER A 173 -2.64 11.04 9.10
CA SER A 173 -1.60 11.51 8.18
C SER A 173 -2.20 12.20 6.95
N THR A 174 -3.25 11.63 6.37
CA THR A 174 -3.95 12.19 5.21
C THR A 174 -4.62 13.53 5.55
N LEU A 175 -5.24 13.63 6.72
CA LEU A 175 -5.87 14.87 7.19
C LEU A 175 -4.84 16.00 7.36
N VAL A 176 -3.69 15.72 7.99
CA VAL A 176 -2.60 16.70 8.14
C VAL A 176 -2.10 17.17 6.79
N GLN A 177 -1.95 16.26 5.82
CA GLN A 177 -1.54 16.60 4.47
C GLN A 177 -2.57 17.52 3.77
N HIS A 178 -3.86 17.21 3.86
CA HIS A 178 -4.93 18.04 3.30
C HIS A 178 -5.01 19.42 3.96
N GLN A 179 -4.87 19.48 5.29
CA GLN A 179 -4.86 20.77 6.01
C GLN A 179 -3.67 21.65 5.61
N ALA A 180 -2.49 21.05 5.47
CA ALA A 180 -1.30 21.76 4.99
C ALA A 180 -1.50 22.26 3.56
N SER A 181 -2.02 21.46 2.64
CA SER A 181 -2.33 21.88 1.27
C SER A 181 -3.35 23.02 1.24
N ALA A 182 -4.46 22.89 1.98
CA ALA A 182 -5.49 23.92 2.03
C ALA A 182 -4.97 25.25 2.64
N ALA A 183 -4.10 25.17 3.65
CA ALA A 183 -3.47 26.36 4.23
C ALA A 183 -2.55 27.06 3.21
N LEU A 184 -1.81 26.31 2.41
CA LEU A 184 -0.95 26.83 1.36
C LEU A 184 -1.77 27.48 0.23
N GLU A 185 -2.81 26.81 -0.26
CA GLU A 185 -3.71 27.31 -1.31
C GLU A 185 -4.44 28.61 -0.90
N ALA A 186 -4.76 28.74 0.39
CA ALA A 186 -5.37 29.96 0.94
C ALA A 186 -4.37 31.12 1.11
N GLY A 187 -3.12 30.97 0.68
CA GLY A 187 -2.06 31.98 0.88
C GLY A 187 -1.61 32.08 2.34
N GLY A 188 -1.84 31.03 3.12
CA GLY A 188 -1.43 30.93 4.52
C GLY A 188 0.10 30.96 4.68
N SER A 189 0.55 31.48 5.83
CA SER A 189 1.98 31.54 6.15
C SER A 189 2.52 30.12 6.40
N THR A 190 3.59 29.77 5.73
CA THR A 190 4.37 28.54 5.99
C THR A 190 5.19 28.63 7.29
N ALA A 191 5.23 29.81 7.91
CA ALA A 191 6.18 30.14 8.99
C ALA A 191 6.07 29.22 10.21
N GLU A 192 4.86 28.81 10.57
CA GLU A 192 4.58 27.98 11.76
C GLU A 192 4.21 26.52 11.41
N VAL A 193 4.23 26.15 10.13
CA VAL A 193 3.91 24.79 9.71
C VAL A 193 5.08 23.85 10.00
N ASP A 194 4.85 22.85 10.85
CA ASP A 194 5.85 21.85 11.20
C ASP A 194 6.42 21.15 9.97
N LEU A 195 7.73 21.01 9.91
CA LEU A 195 8.43 20.25 8.88
C LEU A 195 8.27 18.74 9.16
N ASN A 196 7.43 18.08 8.39
CA ASN A 196 7.31 16.63 8.39
C ASN A 196 7.09 16.11 6.96
N LEU A 197 6.98 14.78 6.82
CA LEU A 197 6.84 14.14 5.52
C LEU A 197 5.62 14.65 4.74
N ASP A 198 4.48 14.77 5.42
CA ASP A 198 3.21 15.09 4.78
C ASP A 198 3.13 16.59 4.43
N THR A 199 3.58 17.46 5.33
CA THR A 199 3.61 18.91 5.10
C THR A 199 4.61 19.30 4.04
N LEU A 200 5.81 18.69 4.03
CA LEU A 200 6.79 18.94 2.97
C LEU A 200 6.31 18.41 1.62
N ALA A 201 5.68 17.25 1.56
CA ALA A 201 5.14 16.71 0.31
C ALA A 201 4.04 17.59 -0.29
N ALA A 202 3.15 18.14 0.56
CA ALA A 202 2.13 19.09 0.14
C ALA A 202 2.75 20.37 -0.42
N TRP A 203 3.68 20.97 0.34
CA TRP A 203 4.38 22.19 -0.05
C TRP A 203 5.19 22.02 -1.35
N LEU A 204 5.86 20.90 -1.56
CA LEU A 204 6.60 20.61 -2.79
C LEU A 204 5.69 20.63 -4.02
N ARG A 205 4.49 20.06 -3.94
CA ARG A 205 3.52 20.03 -5.04
C ARG A 205 2.99 21.41 -5.38
N ASP A 206 2.69 22.21 -4.36
CA ASP A 206 2.22 23.58 -4.51
C ASP A 206 3.33 24.49 -5.07
N ARG A 207 4.52 24.41 -4.52
CA ARG A 207 5.66 25.29 -4.86
C ARG A 207 6.29 24.97 -6.20
N PHE A 208 6.23 23.71 -6.64
CA PHE A 208 6.89 23.20 -7.83
C PHE A 208 5.96 22.34 -8.71
N PRO A 209 4.80 22.88 -9.15
CA PRO A 209 3.78 22.09 -9.88
C PRO A 209 4.30 21.51 -11.20
N ASP A 210 5.24 22.23 -11.86
CA ASP A 210 5.76 21.84 -13.18
C ASP A 210 7.01 20.94 -13.12
N ARG A 211 7.48 20.59 -11.93
CA ARG A 211 8.65 19.73 -11.78
C ARG A 211 8.26 18.27 -11.64
N ALA A 212 9.19 17.38 -12.02
CA ALA A 212 9.04 15.95 -11.72
C ALA A 212 8.90 15.76 -10.20
N HIS A 213 7.80 15.13 -9.77
CA HIS A 213 7.54 14.85 -8.36
C HIS A 213 8.34 13.64 -7.89
N SER A 214 8.97 13.82 -6.75
CA SER A 214 9.75 12.79 -6.08
C SER A 214 8.85 11.82 -5.32
N ASP A 215 9.28 10.58 -5.16
CA ASP A 215 8.57 9.59 -4.37
C ASP A 215 8.61 9.89 -2.86
N ARG A 216 7.75 9.22 -2.10
CA ARG A 216 7.60 9.43 -0.65
C ARG A 216 8.90 9.16 0.11
N GLU A 217 9.72 8.23 -0.35
CA GLU A 217 11.01 7.91 0.28
C GLU A 217 12.03 9.03 0.09
N GLN A 218 12.07 9.62 -1.10
CA GLN A 218 12.94 10.77 -1.40
C GLN A 218 12.57 11.99 -0.57
N VAL A 219 11.26 12.25 -0.39
CA VAL A 219 10.75 13.34 0.48
C VAL A 219 11.12 13.06 1.95
N ALA A 220 10.92 11.83 2.44
CA ALA A 220 11.27 11.43 3.81
C ALA A 220 12.76 11.67 4.09
N ARG A 221 13.63 11.26 3.16
CA ARG A 221 15.09 11.48 3.27
C ARG A 221 15.43 12.96 3.30
N LEU A 222 14.73 13.81 2.56
CA LEU A 222 14.94 15.26 2.60
C LEU A 222 14.54 15.84 3.96
N VAL A 223 13.38 15.44 4.52
CA VAL A 223 12.93 15.82 5.87
C VAL A 223 14.01 15.50 6.91
N GLU A 224 14.51 14.25 6.90
CA GLU A 224 15.59 13.84 7.81
C GLU A 224 16.84 14.71 7.68
N GLN A 225 17.30 14.97 6.46
CA GLN A 225 18.46 15.80 6.19
C GLN A 225 18.27 17.23 6.70
N LEU A 226 17.09 17.82 6.50
CA LEU A 226 16.75 19.17 6.95
C LEU A 226 16.69 19.25 8.48
N LYS A 227 16.07 18.26 9.13
CA LYS A 227 16.02 18.16 10.60
C LYS A 227 17.40 17.97 11.23
N GLN A 228 18.29 17.22 10.58
CA GLN A 228 19.67 17.02 11.07
C GLN A 228 20.48 18.34 11.15
N VAL A 229 20.13 19.32 10.33
CA VAL A 229 20.76 20.67 10.36
C VAL A 229 19.93 21.70 11.10
N GLY A 230 18.87 21.26 11.82
CA GLY A 230 18.12 22.07 12.77
C GLY A 230 16.87 22.75 12.23
N TYR A 231 16.45 22.51 10.98
CA TYR A 231 15.20 23.07 10.47
C TYR A 231 13.99 22.30 10.98
N THR A 232 12.96 23.05 11.42
CA THR A 232 11.76 22.49 12.07
C THR A 232 10.45 22.91 11.40
N THR A 233 10.47 23.98 10.58
CA THR A 233 9.28 24.52 9.94
C THR A 233 9.43 24.62 8.41
N LEU A 234 8.31 24.63 7.70
CA LEU A 234 8.30 24.88 6.25
C LEU A 234 8.71 26.33 5.90
N GLY A 235 8.40 27.30 6.77
CA GLY A 235 8.77 28.69 6.54
C GLY A 235 10.27 28.91 6.47
N GLU A 236 11.04 28.17 7.28
CA GLU A 236 12.49 28.17 7.20
C GLU A 236 12.96 27.67 5.83
N ILE A 237 12.35 26.59 5.31
CA ILE A 237 12.71 26.03 4.01
C ILE A 237 12.32 26.96 2.87
N GLU A 238 11.13 27.56 2.92
CA GLU A 238 10.67 28.56 1.95
C GLU A 238 11.66 29.73 1.86
N SER A 239 12.08 30.26 3.01
CA SER A 239 13.03 31.36 3.10
C SER A 239 14.37 31.00 2.45
N LEU A 240 14.88 29.79 2.69
CA LEU A 240 16.13 29.31 2.08
C LEU A 240 16.03 29.15 0.57
N VAL A 241 14.90 28.60 0.09
CA VAL A 241 14.64 28.44 -1.35
C VAL A 241 14.57 29.80 -2.04
N GLN A 242 13.90 30.78 -1.42
CA GLN A 242 13.83 32.15 -1.95
C GLN A 242 15.21 32.84 -1.95
N GLN A 243 16.00 32.69 -0.88
CA GLN A 243 17.34 33.23 -0.80
C GLN A 243 18.29 32.62 -1.84
N ALA A 244 18.14 31.32 -2.11
CA ALA A 244 18.97 30.61 -3.08
C ALA A 244 18.59 30.89 -4.54
N ALA A 245 17.37 31.37 -4.81
CA ALA A 245 16.77 31.43 -6.15
C ALA A 245 17.69 32.05 -7.23
N PRO A 246 18.37 33.20 -7.03
CA PRO A 246 19.21 33.81 -8.08
C PRO A 246 20.35 32.88 -8.51
N VAL A 247 21.00 32.22 -7.55
CA VAL A 247 22.15 31.34 -7.78
C VAL A 247 21.66 30.00 -8.33
N PHE A 248 20.54 29.50 -7.81
CA PHE A 248 19.91 28.26 -8.25
C PHE A 248 19.51 28.34 -9.74
N ASP A 249 18.80 29.42 -10.15
CA ASP A 249 18.35 29.62 -11.52
C ASP A 249 19.51 29.70 -12.50
N HIS A 250 20.63 30.34 -12.10
CA HIS A 250 21.83 30.37 -12.92
C HIS A 250 22.44 28.98 -13.08
N ARG A 251 22.47 28.20 -12.02
CA ARG A 251 23.00 26.82 -12.03
C ARG A 251 22.12 25.85 -12.82
N GLU A 252 20.81 25.99 -12.77
CA GLU A 252 19.87 25.12 -13.47
C GLU A 252 19.87 25.37 -14.98
N ARG A 253 20.02 26.62 -15.43
CA ARG A 253 20.09 26.99 -16.87
C ARG A 253 21.23 26.29 -17.63
N GLY A 254 22.26 25.86 -16.95
CA GLY A 254 23.38 25.12 -17.56
C GLY A 254 23.20 23.60 -17.59
N ARG A 255 22.00 23.08 -17.32
CA ARG A 255 21.72 21.64 -17.27
C ARG A 255 20.80 21.18 -18.42
N ASP A 256 21.01 19.98 -18.89
CA ASP A 256 20.15 19.34 -19.91
C ASP A 256 18.78 18.96 -19.35
N GLN A 257 18.67 18.73 -18.04
CA GLN A 257 17.44 18.37 -17.34
C GLN A 257 17.25 19.19 -16.07
N ALA A 258 16.02 19.65 -15.83
CA ALA A 258 15.65 20.33 -14.61
C ALA A 258 15.73 19.39 -13.40
N TYR A 259 15.98 19.95 -12.22
CA TYR A 259 15.89 19.20 -10.97
C TYR A 259 14.45 18.78 -10.69
N SER A 260 14.25 17.61 -10.05
CA SER A 260 12.96 17.28 -9.43
C SER A 260 12.65 18.29 -8.30
N ASP A 261 11.44 18.25 -7.78
CA ASP A 261 11.01 19.06 -6.65
C ASP A 261 11.94 18.94 -5.42
N VAL A 262 12.19 17.71 -4.94
CA VAL A 262 13.17 17.42 -3.88
C VAL A 262 14.58 17.84 -4.27
N GLY A 263 14.96 17.63 -5.54
CA GLY A 263 16.26 18.02 -6.06
C GLY A 263 16.48 19.53 -6.00
N ALA A 264 15.46 20.31 -6.37
CA ALA A 264 15.49 21.76 -6.33
C ALA A 264 15.68 22.29 -4.90
N VAL A 265 14.89 21.79 -3.93
CA VAL A 265 15.06 22.17 -2.51
C VAL A 265 16.44 21.80 -1.99
N ARG A 266 16.87 20.55 -2.25
CA ARG A 266 18.17 20.05 -1.77
C ARG A 266 19.34 20.90 -2.29
N VAL A 267 19.30 21.31 -3.55
CA VAL A 267 20.33 22.18 -4.12
C VAL A 267 20.22 23.60 -3.56
N SER A 268 19.02 24.15 -3.45
CA SER A 268 18.81 25.49 -2.88
C SER A 268 19.34 25.60 -1.45
N VAL A 269 18.99 24.64 -0.59
CA VAL A 269 19.48 24.61 0.79
C VAL A 269 20.99 24.44 0.85
N ALA A 270 21.58 23.60 0.00
CA ALA A 270 23.04 23.40 -0.05
C ALA A 270 23.80 24.68 -0.49
N LEU A 271 23.20 25.55 -1.31
CA LEU A 271 23.79 26.81 -1.73
C LEU A 271 23.87 27.84 -0.60
N VAL A 272 22.96 27.75 0.38
CA VAL A 272 22.83 28.73 1.47
C VAL A 272 23.38 28.18 2.79
N ASN A 273 23.28 26.85 3.02
CA ASN A 273 23.73 26.20 4.25
C ASN A 273 24.92 25.26 4.01
N PRO A 274 26.16 25.67 4.38
CA PRO A 274 27.35 24.83 4.20
C PRO A 274 27.30 23.51 5.01
N GLN A 275 26.63 23.49 6.16
CA GLN A 275 26.50 22.26 6.97
C GLN A 275 25.63 21.22 6.26
N PHE A 276 24.56 21.67 5.62
CA PHE A 276 23.71 20.81 4.80
C PHE A 276 24.47 20.28 3.58
N ASP A 277 25.27 21.12 2.91
CA ASP A 277 26.07 20.68 1.77
C ASP A 277 27.13 19.64 2.18
N ALA A 278 27.80 19.83 3.30
CA ALA A 278 28.76 18.89 3.85
C ALA A 278 28.11 17.52 4.19
N LEU A 279 26.92 17.55 4.81
CA LEU A 279 26.15 16.34 5.12
C LEU A 279 25.75 15.58 3.85
N ARG A 280 25.32 16.31 2.82
CA ARG A 280 24.97 15.74 1.51
C ARG A 280 26.18 15.07 0.84
N LEU A 281 27.32 15.75 0.80
CA LEU A 281 28.54 15.23 0.19
C LEU A 281 29.08 14.00 0.91
N LYS A 282 29.03 13.99 2.25
CA LYS A 282 29.42 12.83 3.05
C LYS A 282 28.58 11.60 2.68
N LYS A 283 27.25 11.76 2.59
CA LYS A 283 26.35 10.66 2.23
C LYS A 283 26.63 10.11 0.83
N VAL A 284 26.86 10.99 -0.16
CA VAL A 284 27.24 10.56 -1.52
C VAL A 284 28.54 9.75 -1.52
N LEU A 285 29.53 10.15 -0.74
CA LEU A 285 30.80 9.44 -0.61
C LEU A 285 30.62 8.07 0.06
N ASP A 286 29.76 7.98 1.08
CA ASP A 286 29.49 6.73 1.79
C ASP A 286 28.71 5.76 0.87
N ASP A 287 27.72 6.24 0.11
CA ASP A 287 26.97 5.44 -0.87
C ASP A 287 27.88 4.92 -2.01
N MET A 288 28.86 5.71 -2.45
CA MET A 288 29.86 5.28 -3.45
C MET A 288 30.77 4.17 -2.89
N LYS A 289 31.25 4.31 -1.65
CA LYS A 289 32.09 3.28 -1.01
C LYS A 289 31.35 1.95 -0.86
N GLN A 290 30.04 1.98 -0.49
CA GLN A 290 29.25 0.75 -0.37
C GLN A 290 28.98 0.06 -1.71
N ARG A 291 28.99 0.80 -2.82
CA ARG A 291 28.87 0.21 -4.18
C ARG A 291 30.16 -0.44 -4.68
N ASP A 292 31.31 0.06 -4.21
CA ASP A 292 32.62 -0.45 -4.60
C ASP A 292 33.11 -1.61 -3.72
N GLU A 293 32.43 -1.94 -2.63
CA GLU A 293 32.72 -3.15 -1.85
C GLU A 293 32.29 -4.39 -2.66
N PRO A 294 33.23 -5.29 -3.01
CA PRO A 294 32.88 -6.50 -3.75
C PRO A 294 31.92 -7.32 -2.88
N ARG A 295 30.75 -7.64 -3.45
CA ARG A 295 29.82 -8.62 -2.83
C ARG A 295 30.61 -9.89 -2.61
N SER A 296 31.11 -10.08 -1.39
CA SER A 296 31.70 -11.36 -0.96
C SER A 296 30.61 -12.41 -1.05
N GLY A 297 30.71 -13.22 -2.11
CA GLY A 297 29.82 -14.31 -2.38
C GLY A 297 29.94 -15.36 -1.27
N GLY A 298 28.81 -15.84 -0.84
CA GLY A 298 28.59 -17.04 -0.07
C GLY A 298 27.40 -17.76 -0.68
#